data_0692e65603f43d6d12d4cdf708cbc178
#
_entry.id   0692e65603f43d6d12d4cdf708cbc178
#
_cell.length_a   1.000
_cell.length_b   1.000
_cell.length_c   1.000
_cell.angle_alpha   90.00
_cell.angle_beta   90.00
_cell.angle_gamma   90.00
#
_symmetry.space_group_name_H-M   'P 1'
#
loop_
_entity.id
_entity.type
_entity.pdbx_description
1 polymer ?
#
loop_
_entity_poly.entity_id
_entity_poly.type
_entity_poly.pdbx_seq_one_letter_code
_entity_poly.pdbx_strand_id
1 'polypeptide(L)'
;MRIAKLETFANEFVCFVRLTSDTGAIGWGQASTYNADITATIFHRQVARWALGADVFAIDALIERIEEREHKFPGTYRCRALAGLDTALWDLRGQIEGKPVVELLGGKPGPLRAYASSMKRDITPEQELARFARLRDRFGFDAFKWRVGAECGHDIDEWPGRTEAIIPTVARGLGADVAKLVDANSGFSPRRAIEVGRLLEAEGVAHYEEPCRYWHLEETQQVSAALSIDITGGEQDWDLATWARMIEMRAVDIVQPDVMYMGGLGRTLKVARMAAAAGMPCTPHSANLSLVTMCTMHLLGAIPNAGKYLELSIEGGDYYPWQDGLFLGDPYAVAGGCVQIPASPGWGVTINPAPT
;
A
#
# COMPACT_ATOMS: atom_id res chain seq x y z
N MET A 1 -4.72 13.17 27.87
CA MET A 1 -5.57 13.65 26.72
C MET A 1 -6.40 12.47 26.25
N ARG A 2 -7.69 12.67 26.04
CA ARG A 2 -8.62 11.59 25.71
C ARG A 2 -9.36 11.85 24.41
N ILE A 3 -9.76 10.79 23.72
CA ILE A 3 -10.61 10.87 22.53
C ILE A 3 -12.00 11.33 22.95
N ALA A 4 -12.40 12.55 22.53
CA ALA A 4 -13.69 13.12 22.85
C ALA A 4 -14.72 12.86 21.73
N LYS A 5 -14.30 12.88 20.46
CA LYS A 5 -15.19 12.72 19.31
C LYS A 5 -14.51 11.98 18.17
N LEU A 6 -15.27 11.16 17.47
CA LEU A 6 -14.88 10.44 16.25
C LEU A 6 -15.95 10.63 15.20
N GLU A 7 -15.56 11.10 14.03
CA GLU A 7 -16.44 11.38 12.88
C GLU A 7 -15.87 10.73 11.63
N THR A 8 -16.74 10.27 10.75
CA THR A 8 -16.36 9.74 9.44
C THR A 8 -16.98 10.58 8.33
N PHE A 9 -16.20 10.79 7.27
CA PHE A 9 -16.59 11.44 6.03
C PHE A 9 -16.36 10.42 4.93
N ALA A 10 -17.42 9.83 4.41
CA ALA A 10 -17.31 8.65 3.55
C ALA A 10 -18.26 8.72 2.35
N ASN A 11 -17.76 8.25 1.22
CA ASN A 11 -18.52 7.77 0.08
C ASN A 11 -18.15 6.29 -0.18
N GLU A 12 -18.54 5.71 -1.31
CA GLU A 12 -18.21 4.31 -1.60
C GLU A 12 -16.70 4.05 -1.80
N PHE A 13 -15.92 5.09 -2.13
CA PHE A 13 -14.49 4.95 -2.49
C PHE A 13 -13.53 5.34 -1.36
N VAL A 14 -13.84 6.33 -0.56
CA VAL A 14 -12.92 6.84 0.47
C VAL A 14 -13.67 7.16 1.77
N CYS A 15 -13.04 6.90 2.90
CA CYS A 15 -13.54 7.26 4.23
C CYS A 15 -12.44 7.92 5.04
N PHE A 16 -12.53 9.22 5.26
CA PHE A 16 -11.70 9.91 6.24
C PHE A 16 -12.29 9.82 7.63
N VAL A 17 -11.41 9.73 8.62
CA VAL A 17 -11.76 9.74 10.05
C VAL A 17 -11.18 11.00 10.67
N ARG A 18 -12.04 11.80 11.30
CA ARG A 18 -11.64 12.93 12.13
C ARG A 18 -11.75 12.57 13.61
N LEU A 19 -10.64 12.62 14.30
CA LEU A 19 -10.54 12.46 15.73
C LEU A 19 -10.37 13.82 16.39
N THR A 20 -11.20 14.13 17.40
CA THR A 20 -11.04 15.32 18.22
C THR A 20 -10.79 14.89 19.68
N SER A 21 -9.73 15.45 20.29
CA SER A 21 -9.42 15.21 21.69
C SER A 21 -10.28 16.07 22.64
N ASP A 22 -10.25 15.76 23.94
CA ASP A 22 -10.89 16.55 24.99
C ASP A 22 -10.30 17.95 25.18
N THR A 23 -9.15 18.23 24.58
CA THR A 23 -8.53 19.56 24.53
C THR A 23 -8.81 20.30 23.21
N GLY A 24 -9.57 19.71 22.29
CA GLY A 24 -9.90 20.28 20.98
C GLY A 24 -8.86 20.05 19.89
N ALA A 25 -7.75 19.35 20.16
CA ALA A 25 -6.79 18.99 19.14
C ALA A 25 -7.39 17.96 18.16
N ILE A 26 -7.07 18.09 16.88
CA ILE A 26 -7.65 17.28 15.78
C ILE A 26 -6.55 16.47 15.11
N GLY A 27 -6.86 15.22 14.79
CA GLY A 27 -6.08 14.36 13.91
C GLY A 27 -6.97 13.75 12.83
N TRP A 28 -6.38 13.55 11.65
CA TRP A 28 -7.03 12.96 10.50
C TRP A 28 -6.41 11.62 10.12
N GLY A 29 -7.27 10.66 9.84
CA GLY A 29 -6.88 9.34 9.34
C GLY A 29 -7.78 8.91 8.19
N GLN A 30 -7.50 7.73 7.66
CA GLN A 30 -8.28 7.13 6.59
C GLN A 30 -8.52 5.66 6.87
N ALA A 31 -9.77 5.23 6.79
CA ALA A 31 -10.11 3.83 6.58
C ALA A 31 -9.80 3.45 5.11
N SER A 32 -9.74 2.15 4.83
CA SER A 32 -9.41 1.69 3.48
C SER A 32 -10.35 2.25 2.41
N THR A 33 -9.84 2.34 1.20
CA THR A 33 -10.61 2.65 -0.02
C THR A 33 -11.51 1.48 -0.44
N TYR A 34 -12.51 1.77 -1.25
CA TYR A 34 -13.56 0.88 -1.76
C TYR A 34 -14.44 0.24 -0.68
N ASN A 35 -15.73 0.22 -0.89
CA ASN A 35 -16.74 -0.11 0.13
C ASN A 35 -16.50 0.69 1.43
N ALA A 36 -16.05 1.92 1.27
CA ALA A 36 -15.60 2.75 2.38
C ALA A 36 -16.77 3.22 3.26
N ASP A 37 -17.97 3.33 2.72
CA ASP A 37 -19.23 3.54 3.43
C ASP A 37 -19.57 2.36 4.35
N ILE A 38 -19.35 1.11 3.89
CA ILE A 38 -19.48 -0.10 4.72
C ILE A 38 -18.44 -0.07 5.84
N THR A 39 -17.18 0.26 5.49
CA THR A 39 -16.09 0.37 6.46
C THR A 39 -16.37 1.44 7.51
N ALA A 40 -16.97 2.59 7.13
CA ALA A 40 -17.42 3.63 8.07
C ALA A 40 -18.47 3.11 9.05
N THR A 41 -19.41 2.29 8.57
CA THR A 41 -20.41 1.65 9.45
C THR A 41 -19.75 0.74 10.47
N ILE A 42 -18.78 -0.09 10.03
CA ILE A 42 -18.01 -0.97 10.92
C ILE A 42 -17.16 -0.16 11.90
N PHE A 43 -16.56 0.94 11.45
CA PHE A 43 -15.81 1.85 12.31
C PHE A 43 -16.65 2.31 13.51
N HIS A 44 -17.85 2.81 13.28
CA HIS A 44 -18.70 3.26 14.38
C HIS A 44 -19.20 2.13 15.28
N ARG A 45 -19.48 0.95 14.73
CA ARG A 45 -20.02 -0.19 15.49
C ARG A 45 -18.96 -0.98 16.25
N GLN A 46 -17.78 -1.16 15.68
CA GLN A 46 -16.76 -2.06 16.24
C GLN A 46 -15.52 -1.33 16.76
N VAL A 47 -15.22 -0.11 16.30
CA VAL A 47 -14.01 0.62 16.66
C VAL A 47 -14.31 1.80 17.58
N ALA A 48 -15.10 2.76 17.11
CA ALA A 48 -15.35 4.02 17.82
C ALA A 48 -15.93 3.83 19.23
N ARG A 49 -16.83 2.86 19.41
CA ARG A 49 -17.43 2.54 20.73
C ARG A 49 -16.42 2.17 21.81
N TRP A 50 -15.27 1.63 21.43
CA TRP A 50 -14.21 1.25 22.36
C TRP A 50 -13.10 2.30 22.47
N ALA A 51 -13.01 3.17 21.49
CA ALA A 51 -12.00 4.21 21.40
C ALA A 51 -12.40 5.49 22.17
N LEU A 52 -13.69 5.84 22.22
CA LEU A 52 -14.14 7.03 22.94
C LEU A 52 -13.71 6.98 24.41
N GLY A 53 -13.13 8.08 24.90
CA GLY A 53 -12.60 8.21 26.24
C GLY A 53 -11.22 7.57 26.46
N ALA A 54 -10.65 6.90 25.45
CA ALA A 54 -9.29 6.33 25.55
C ALA A 54 -8.22 7.41 25.49
N ASP A 55 -7.02 7.08 26.00
CA ASP A 55 -5.84 7.93 25.92
C ASP A 55 -5.32 7.96 24.47
N VAL A 56 -5.12 9.16 23.91
CA VAL A 56 -4.64 9.38 22.55
C VAL A 56 -3.19 8.94 22.32
N PHE A 57 -2.40 8.81 23.38
CA PHE A 57 -0.99 8.39 23.29
C PHE A 57 -0.79 6.88 23.40
N ALA A 58 -1.79 6.14 23.90
CA ALA A 58 -1.71 4.69 24.09
C ALA A 58 -2.18 3.94 22.83
N ILE A 59 -1.63 4.28 21.64
CA ILE A 59 -2.12 3.83 20.34
C ILE A 59 -2.13 2.30 20.26
N ASP A 60 -0.99 1.64 20.41
CA ASP A 60 -0.87 0.17 20.27
C ASP A 60 -1.78 -0.57 21.26
N ALA A 61 -1.79 -0.15 22.52
CA ALA A 61 -2.63 -0.76 23.55
C ALA A 61 -4.14 -0.57 23.27
N LEU A 62 -4.52 0.56 22.67
CA LEU A 62 -5.91 0.80 22.27
C LEU A 62 -6.31 -0.12 21.11
N ILE A 63 -5.47 -0.24 20.10
CA ILE A 63 -5.72 -1.12 18.93
C ILE A 63 -5.85 -2.58 19.39
N GLU A 64 -4.90 -3.08 20.20
CA GLU A 64 -4.93 -4.44 20.76
C GLU A 64 -6.21 -4.69 21.59
N ARG A 65 -6.58 -3.76 22.43
CA ARG A 65 -7.83 -3.86 23.21
C ARG A 65 -9.07 -3.94 22.33
N ILE A 66 -9.13 -3.20 21.23
CA ILE A 66 -10.25 -3.25 20.29
C ILE A 66 -10.28 -4.62 19.58
N GLU A 67 -9.13 -5.13 19.17
CA GLU A 67 -9.04 -6.46 18.57
C GLU A 67 -9.53 -7.56 19.52
N GLU A 68 -9.13 -7.51 20.77
CA GLU A 68 -9.58 -8.44 21.82
C GLU A 68 -11.10 -8.35 22.06
N ARG A 69 -11.64 -7.15 22.12
CA ARG A 69 -13.09 -6.92 22.33
C ARG A 69 -13.95 -7.41 21.15
N GLU A 70 -13.42 -7.27 19.95
CA GLU A 70 -14.11 -7.63 18.69
C GLU A 70 -13.60 -9.00 18.13
N HIS A 71 -13.00 -9.85 18.96
CA HIS A 71 -12.39 -11.13 18.52
C HIS A 71 -13.35 -12.07 17.81
N LYS A 72 -14.67 -11.96 18.04
CA LYS A 72 -15.69 -12.78 17.36
C LYS A 72 -16.01 -12.31 15.94
N PHE A 73 -15.52 -11.13 15.55
CA PHE A 73 -15.73 -10.55 14.22
C PHE A 73 -14.39 -10.21 13.59
N PRO A 74 -13.50 -11.21 13.40
CA PRO A 74 -12.21 -10.98 12.75
C PRO A 74 -12.39 -10.66 11.27
N GLY A 75 -11.36 -10.11 10.65
CA GLY A 75 -11.31 -10.02 9.20
C GLY A 75 -10.98 -8.62 8.69
N THR A 76 -10.89 -8.55 7.36
CA THR A 76 -10.36 -7.40 6.65
C THR A 76 -11.12 -6.10 6.93
N TYR A 77 -12.45 -6.11 6.97
CA TYR A 77 -13.23 -4.89 7.21
C TYR A 77 -12.98 -4.28 8.60
N ARG A 78 -12.80 -5.12 9.64
CA ARG A 78 -12.42 -4.61 10.95
C ARG A 78 -11.04 -3.94 10.91
N CYS A 79 -10.05 -4.58 10.26
CA CYS A 79 -8.72 -4.00 10.13
C CYS A 79 -8.75 -2.70 9.33
N ARG A 80 -9.48 -2.66 8.21
CA ARG A 80 -9.68 -1.44 7.42
C ARG A 80 -10.29 -0.30 8.25
N ALA A 81 -11.23 -0.61 9.14
CA ALA A 81 -11.80 0.36 10.06
C ALA A 81 -10.82 0.79 11.16
N LEU A 82 -10.02 -0.15 11.71
CA LEU A 82 -8.96 0.15 12.68
C LEU A 82 -7.91 1.11 12.12
N ALA A 83 -7.56 0.97 10.82
CA ALA A 83 -6.63 1.88 10.16
C ALA A 83 -7.08 3.34 10.24
N GLY A 84 -8.39 3.60 10.13
CA GLY A 84 -8.95 4.94 10.29
C GLY A 84 -8.67 5.55 11.66
N LEU A 85 -8.77 4.77 12.73
CA LEU A 85 -8.44 5.22 14.08
C LEU A 85 -6.93 5.37 14.29
N ASP A 86 -6.16 4.35 13.91
CA ASP A 86 -4.70 4.32 14.10
C ASP A 86 -4.04 5.51 13.39
N THR A 87 -4.35 5.71 12.11
CA THR A 87 -3.77 6.80 11.32
C THR A 87 -4.21 8.18 11.80
N ALA A 88 -5.44 8.33 12.33
CA ALA A 88 -5.87 9.59 12.95
C ALA A 88 -5.14 9.88 14.28
N LEU A 89 -4.81 8.85 15.04
CA LEU A 89 -4.04 8.99 16.29
C LEU A 89 -2.59 9.37 16.00
N TRP A 90 -1.96 8.79 14.98
CA TRP A 90 -0.61 9.15 14.57
C TRP A 90 -0.54 10.60 14.06
N ASP A 91 -1.52 11.04 13.27
CA ASP A 91 -1.61 12.45 12.86
C ASP A 91 -1.76 13.37 14.07
N LEU A 92 -2.73 13.08 14.96
CA LEU A 92 -2.96 13.87 16.16
C LEU A 92 -1.70 13.99 17.02
N ARG A 93 -0.99 12.88 17.20
CA ARG A 93 0.26 12.87 17.95
C ARG A 93 1.31 13.77 17.29
N GLY A 94 1.44 13.71 15.97
CA GLY A 94 2.34 14.59 15.23
C GLY A 94 1.98 16.06 15.37
N GLN A 95 0.68 16.40 15.31
CA GLN A 95 0.20 17.77 15.53
C GLN A 95 0.54 18.28 16.94
N ILE A 96 0.33 17.44 17.98
CA ILE A 96 0.61 17.81 19.37
C ILE A 96 2.12 17.98 19.62
N GLU A 97 2.96 17.07 19.09
CA GLU A 97 4.40 17.10 19.30
C GLU A 97 5.12 18.08 18.32
N GLY A 98 4.40 18.64 17.35
CA GLY A 98 4.97 19.52 16.32
C GLY A 98 5.94 18.78 15.38
N LYS A 99 5.74 17.50 15.13
CA LYS A 99 6.62 16.62 14.35
C LYS A 99 5.87 15.88 13.24
N PRO A 100 6.50 15.65 12.07
CA PRO A 100 5.96 14.73 11.08
C PRO A 100 5.98 13.28 11.62
N VAL A 101 5.04 12.45 11.17
CA VAL A 101 4.92 11.05 11.65
C VAL A 101 6.22 10.26 11.42
N VAL A 102 6.94 10.49 10.33
CA VAL A 102 8.23 9.83 10.07
C VAL A 102 9.23 10.03 11.21
N GLU A 103 9.29 11.22 11.82
CA GLU A 103 10.17 11.50 12.97
C GLU A 103 9.68 10.83 14.25
N LEU A 104 8.36 10.72 14.46
CA LEU A 104 7.80 9.96 15.57
C LEU A 104 8.16 8.47 15.48
N LEU A 105 8.39 7.96 14.29
CA LEU A 105 8.82 6.60 14.01
C LEU A 105 10.35 6.41 14.07
N GLY A 106 11.12 7.50 14.27
CA GLY A 106 12.57 7.48 14.35
C GLY A 106 13.29 7.67 13.01
N GLY A 107 12.55 7.98 11.95
CA GLY A 107 13.07 8.31 10.62
C GLY A 107 13.28 9.81 10.41
N LYS A 108 13.31 10.23 9.13
CA LYS A 108 13.51 11.63 8.74
C LYS A 108 12.70 11.97 7.49
N PRO A 109 12.16 13.20 7.35
CA PRO A 109 11.67 13.73 6.08
C PRO A 109 12.75 13.70 5.00
N GLY A 110 12.35 13.55 3.76
CA GLY A 110 13.30 13.53 2.65
C GLY A 110 12.72 12.88 1.39
N PRO A 111 13.53 12.79 0.32
CA PRO A 111 13.12 12.19 -0.93
C PRO A 111 13.00 10.66 -0.82
N LEU A 112 11.95 10.12 -1.41
CA LEU A 112 11.79 8.69 -1.67
C LEU A 112 11.76 8.47 -3.18
N ARG A 113 12.59 7.55 -3.68
CA ARG A 113 12.46 7.09 -5.07
C ARG A 113 11.15 6.34 -5.23
N ALA A 114 10.45 6.60 -6.33
CA ALA A 114 9.20 5.93 -6.63
C ALA A 114 9.28 5.12 -7.91
N TYR A 115 8.56 4.00 -7.97
CA TYR A 115 8.24 3.38 -9.25
C TYR A 115 6.87 3.82 -9.74
N ALA A 116 6.76 4.03 -11.04
CA ALA A 116 5.49 4.35 -11.71
C ALA A 116 4.64 3.08 -11.81
N SER A 117 3.57 2.98 -11.01
CA SER A 117 2.70 1.80 -10.95
C SER A 117 1.48 1.97 -11.84
N SER A 118 1.40 1.18 -12.93
CA SER A 118 0.22 1.09 -13.79
C SER A 118 -0.78 0.09 -13.26
N MET A 119 -2.07 0.46 -13.27
CA MET A 119 -3.19 -0.41 -12.92
C MET A 119 -3.88 -0.99 -14.17
N LYS A 120 -3.54 -0.49 -15.36
CA LYS A 120 -4.27 -0.79 -16.59
C LYS A 120 -3.93 -2.17 -17.16
N ARG A 121 -4.98 -2.91 -17.51
CA ARG A 121 -4.92 -4.15 -18.31
C ARG A 121 -5.49 -3.96 -19.71
N ASP A 122 -6.43 -3.05 -19.86
CA ASP A 122 -7.11 -2.65 -21.10
C ASP A 122 -6.25 -1.77 -22.03
N ILE A 123 -4.94 -1.80 -21.88
CA ILE A 123 -3.94 -1.04 -22.64
C ILE A 123 -3.04 -1.99 -23.45
N THR A 124 -2.73 -1.63 -24.71
CA THR A 124 -1.81 -2.45 -25.51
C THR A 124 -0.35 -2.33 -25.01
N PRO A 125 0.50 -3.32 -25.30
CA PRO A 125 1.93 -3.26 -24.92
C PRO A 125 2.64 -1.99 -25.41
N GLU A 126 2.36 -1.56 -26.63
CA GLU A 126 2.97 -0.37 -27.25
C GLU A 126 2.47 0.92 -26.60
N GLN A 127 1.18 0.97 -26.28
CA GLN A 127 0.59 2.12 -25.58
C GLN A 127 1.15 2.26 -24.16
N GLU A 128 1.32 1.14 -23.44
CA GLU A 128 1.91 1.14 -22.10
C GLU A 128 3.38 1.58 -22.15
N LEU A 129 4.17 1.05 -23.08
CA LEU A 129 5.55 1.49 -23.29
C LEU A 129 5.62 3.00 -23.60
N ALA A 130 4.77 3.49 -24.49
CA ALA A 130 4.72 4.92 -24.84
C ALA A 130 4.32 5.79 -23.63
N ARG A 131 3.43 5.28 -22.77
CA ARG A 131 3.04 5.94 -21.51
C ARG A 131 4.21 6.04 -20.55
N PHE A 132 4.93 4.95 -20.33
CA PHE A 132 6.11 4.92 -19.47
C PHE A 132 7.25 5.81 -20.00
N ALA A 133 7.50 5.83 -21.30
CA ALA A 133 8.48 6.73 -21.90
C ALA A 133 8.16 8.20 -21.59
N ARG A 134 6.90 8.63 -21.77
CA ARG A 134 6.48 10.00 -21.44
C ARG A 134 6.66 10.32 -19.96
N LEU A 135 6.34 9.37 -19.04
CA LEU A 135 6.50 9.58 -17.61
C LEU A 135 7.98 9.66 -17.20
N ARG A 136 8.82 8.82 -17.78
CA ARG A 136 10.29 8.89 -17.63
C ARG A 136 10.82 10.26 -18.04
N ASP A 137 10.47 10.71 -19.23
CA ASP A 137 10.98 11.97 -19.78
C ASP A 137 10.46 13.19 -19.03
N ARG A 138 9.23 13.14 -18.50
CA ARG A 138 8.61 14.26 -17.79
C ARG A 138 8.99 14.32 -16.32
N PHE A 139 9.05 13.20 -15.63
CA PHE A 139 9.15 13.12 -14.18
C PHE A 139 10.43 12.46 -13.68
N GLY A 140 11.20 11.81 -14.57
CA GLY A 140 12.47 11.18 -14.22
C GLY A 140 12.32 9.81 -13.53
N PHE A 141 11.20 9.11 -13.70
CA PHE A 141 11.09 7.73 -13.20
C PHE A 141 12.13 6.82 -13.84
N ASP A 142 12.72 5.95 -13.02
CA ASP A 142 13.67 4.91 -13.41
C ASP A 142 13.22 3.49 -13.01
N ALA A 143 11.96 3.37 -12.61
CA ALA A 143 11.33 2.11 -12.26
C ALA A 143 9.86 2.13 -12.67
N PHE A 144 9.36 1.02 -13.26
CA PHE A 144 8.00 0.91 -13.78
C PHE A 144 7.42 -0.46 -13.45
N LYS A 145 6.15 -0.47 -13.01
CA LYS A 145 5.36 -1.69 -12.79
C LYS A 145 4.17 -1.73 -13.74
N TRP A 146 3.95 -2.88 -14.39
CA TRP A 146 2.79 -3.13 -15.25
C TRP A 146 2.10 -4.43 -14.90
N ARG A 147 0.88 -4.60 -15.39
CA ARG A 147 0.01 -5.73 -15.08
C ARG A 147 0.10 -6.83 -16.12
N VAL A 148 0.04 -8.10 -15.64
CA VAL A 148 -0.14 -9.32 -16.45
C VAL A 148 -1.30 -10.14 -15.89
N GLY A 149 -1.82 -11.08 -16.67
CA GLY A 149 -3.03 -11.82 -16.28
C GLY A 149 -4.26 -10.91 -16.18
N ALA A 150 -5.41 -11.47 -15.88
CA ALA A 150 -6.67 -10.73 -15.72
C ALA A 150 -7.50 -11.21 -14.55
N GLU A 151 -7.81 -12.51 -14.47
CA GLU A 151 -8.69 -13.08 -13.46
C GLU A 151 -7.92 -13.89 -12.42
N CYS A 152 -8.23 -13.65 -11.14
CA CYS A 152 -7.57 -14.30 -10.01
C CYS A 152 -7.67 -15.83 -10.10
N GLY A 153 -6.52 -16.50 -10.23
CA GLY A 153 -6.37 -17.96 -10.22
C GLY A 153 -6.89 -18.73 -11.45
N HIS A 154 -7.17 -18.03 -12.55
CA HIS A 154 -7.78 -18.65 -13.75
C HIS A 154 -6.84 -18.82 -14.94
N ASP A 155 -5.58 -18.36 -14.86
CA ASP A 155 -4.61 -18.38 -15.97
C ASP A 155 -5.08 -17.65 -17.24
N ILE A 156 -5.94 -16.61 -17.07
CA ILE A 156 -6.59 -15.86 -18.14
C ILE A 156 -5.93 -14.50 -18.30
N ASP A 157 -5.74 -14.08 -19.53
CA ASP A 157 -5.32 -12.73 -19.93
C ASP A 157 -6.51 -11.83 -20.21
N GLU A 158 -6.29 -10.51 -20.22
CA GLU A 158 -7.28 -9.51 -20.70
C GLU A 158 -7.73 -9.79 -22.14
N TRP A 159 -6.78 -10.22 -22.97
CA TRP A 159 -7.03 -10.88 -24.27
C TRP A 159 -5.93 -11.92 -24.53
N PRO A 160 -6.19 -12.92 -25.37
CA PRO A 160 -5.24 -14.01 -25.59
C PRO A 160 -3.85 -13.53 -26.01
N GLY A 161 -2.82 -13.94 -25.27
CA GLY A 161 -1.41 -13.66 -25.58
C GLY A 161 -0.91 -12.27 -25.16
N ARG A 162 -1.70 -11.49 -24.41
CA ARG A 162 -1.27 -10.17 -23.92
C ARG A 162 -0.06 -10.29 -23.01
N THR A 163 -0.04 -11.23 -22.07
CA THR A 163 1.08 -11.42 -21.13
C THR A 163 2.37 -11.68 -21.89
N GLU A 164 2.38 -12.56 -22.89
CA GLU A 164 3.54 -12.87 -23.70
C GLU A 164 3.99 -11.69 -24.59
N ALA A 165 3.08 -10.83 -24.96
CA ALA A 165 3.38 -9.66 -25.80
C ALA A 165 3.90 -8.47 -24.96
N ILE A 166 3.27 -8.17 -23.81
CA ILE A 166 3.60 -6.98 -23.02
C ILE A 166 4.98 -7.10 -22.35
N ILE A 167 5.34 -8.30 -21.87
CA ILE A 167 6.62 -8.50 -21.15
C ILE A 167 7.81 -8.10 -22.02
N PRO A 168 8.06 -8.72 -23.22
CA PRO A 168 9.20 -8.33 -24.03
C PRO A 168 9.07 -6.92 -24.62
N THR A 169 7.86 -6.47 -24.96
CA THR A 169 7.66 -5.13 -25.55
C THR A 169 8.06 -4.04 -24.56
N VAL A 170 7.55 -4.09 -23.34
CA VAL A 170 7.82 -3.08 -22.33
C VAL A 170 9.26 -3.21 -21.80
N ALA A 171 9.70 -4.44 -21.50
CA ALA A 171 11.01 -4.65 -20.91
C ALA A 171 12.16 -4.21 -21.83
N ARG A 172 12.10 -4.56 -23.12
CA ARG A 172 13.11 -4.16 -24.11
C ARG A 172 13.04 -2.67 -24.44
N GLY A 173 11.80 -2.14 -24.55
CA GLY A 173 11.58 -0.73 -24.88
C GLY A 173 12.03 0.23 -23.79
N LEU A 174 11.96 -0.15 -22.53
CA LEU A 174 12.47 0.64 -21.40
C LEU A 174 14.00 0.62 -21.31
N GLY A 175 14.65 -0.44 -21.79
CA GLY A 175 16.11 -0.60 -21.73
C GLY A 175 16.62 -1.25 -20.44
N ALA A 176 17.95 -1.38 -20.32
CA ALA A 176 18.61 -2.10 -19.24
C ALA A 176 18.72 -1.27 -17.92
N ASP A 177 18.79 0.05 -18.05
CA ASP A 177 19.05 0.95 -16.91
C ASP A 177 17.79 1.28 -16.08
N VAL A 178 16.65 0.68 -16.43
CA VAL A 178 15.35 0.89 -15.78
C VAL A 178 14.96 -0.35 -14.99
N ALA A 179 14.55 -0.17 -13.74
CA ALA A 179 13.99 -1.25 -12.95
C ALA A 179 12.58 -1.63 -13.46
N LYS A 180 12.35 -2.92 -13.60
CA LYS A 180 11.15 -3.50 -14.20
C LYS A 180 10.46 -4.36 -13.17
N LEU A 181 9.19 -4.07 -12.94
CA LEU A 181 8.34 -4.74 -11.98
C LEU A 181 7.07 -5.20 -12.68
N VAL A 182 6.58 -6.38 -12.33
CA VAL A 182 5.37 -6.95 -12.90
C VAL A 182 4.46 -7.43 -11.79
N ASP A 183 3.14 -7.22 -11.98
CA ASP A 183 2.14 -7.66 -11.03
C ASP A 183 1.05 -8.48 -11.74
N ALA A 184 0.80 -9.68 -11.21
CA ALA A 184 -0.23 -10.59 -11.70
C ALA A 184 -1.53 -10.55 -10.89
N ASN A 185 -1.58 -9.85 -9.76
CA ASN A 185 -2.71 -9.80 -8.84
C ASN A 185 -3.39 -11.17 -8.63
N SER A 186 -2.60 -12.14 -8.20
CA SER A 186 -3.08 -13.51 -7.94
C SER A 186 -3.64 -14.24 -9.18
N GLY A 187 -3.24 -13.87 -10.40
CA GLY A 187 -3.88 -14.32 -11.64
C GLY A 187 -3.61 -15.76 -12.02
N PHE A 188 -2.50 -16.36 -11.55
CA PHE A 188 -2.02 -17.60 -12.15
C PHE A 188 -2.02 -18.81 -11.19
N SER A 189 -2.12 -20.01 -11.80
CA SER A 189 -1.72 -21.25 -11.15
C SER A 189 -0.19 -21.30 -11.00
N PRO A 190 0.38 -22.09 -10.08
CA PRO A 190 1.84 -22.20 -9.91
C PRO A 190 2.57 -22.55 -11.20
N ARG A 191 2.02 -23.47 -12.01
CA ARG A 191 2.61 -23.85 -13.28
C ARG A 191 2.69 -22.67 -14.24
N ARG A 192 1.59 -21.95 -14.41
CA ARG A 192 1.53 -20.79 -15.30
C ARG A 192 2.39 -19.65 -14.78
N ALA A 193 2.38 -19.40 -13.47
CA ALA A 193 3.22 -18.40 -12.83
C ALA A 193 4.72 -18.65 -13.09
N ILE A 194 5.18 -19.91 -13.01
CA ILE A 194 6.58 -20.28 -13.31
C ILE A 194 6.87 -20.08 -14.79
N GLU A 195 5.98 -20.45 -15.72
CA GLU A 195 6.14 -20.21 -17.16
C GLU A 195 6.30 -18.70 -17.45
N VAL A 196 5.43 -17.86 -16.91
CA VAL A 196 5.50 -16.39 -17.03
C VAL A 196 6.77 -15.86 -16.36
N GLY A 197 7.11 -16.35 -15.16
CA GLY A 197 8.32 -15.96 -14.43
C GLY A 197 9.61 -16.23 -15.22
N ARG A 198 9.71 -17.35 -15.94
CA ARG A 198 10.86 -17.62 -16.82
C ARG A 198 10.96 -16.62 -17.97
N LEU A 199 9.83 -16.16 -18.50
CA LEU A 199 9.83 -15.08 -19.49
C LEU A 199 10.27 -13.76 -18.86
N LEU A 200 9.84 -13.45 -17.64
CA LEU A 200 10.27 -12.26 -16.90
C LEU A 200 11.78 -12.28 -16.64
N GLU A 201 12.35 -13.41 -16.21
CA GLU A 201 13.80 -13.58 -16.03
C GLU A 201 14.56 -13.31 -17.33
N ALA A 202 14.09 -13.87 -18.45
CA ALA A 202 14.73 -13.71 -19.77
C ALA A 202 14.75 -12.25 -20.26
N GLU A 203 13.77 -11.44 -19.84
CA GLU A 203 13.67 -10.03 -20.21
C GLU A 203 14.22 -9.07 -19.13
N GLY A 204 14.87 -9.61 -18.09
CA GLY A 204 15.52 -8.83 -17.03
C GLY A 204 14.55 -8.07 -16.13
N VAL A 205 13.38 -8.63 -15.89
CA VAL A 205 12.45 -8.17 -14.84
C VAL A 205 12.96 -8.67 -13.50
N ALA A 206 12.98 -7.81 -12.49
CA ALA A 206 13.56 -8.13 -11.18
C ALA A 206 12.53 -8.40 -10.08
N HIS A 207 11.25 -8.14 -10.34
CA HIS A 207 10.19 -8.14 -9.32
C HIS A 207 8.88 -8.70 -9.92
N TYR A 208 8.34 -9.74 -9.30
CA TYR A 208 7.12 -10.40 -9.72
C TYR A 208 6.14 -10.48 -8.55
N GLU A 209 5.12 -9.63 -8.59
CA GLU A 209 4.15 -9.44 -7.53
C GLU A 209 2.94 -10.34 -7.70
N GLU A 210 2.49 -10.94 -6.58
CA GLU A 210 1.31 -11.79 -6.46
C GLU A 210 1.09 -12.76 -7.64
N PRO A 211 2.06 -13.66 -7.92
CA PRO A 211 1.92 -14.58 -9.07
C PRO A 211 0.74 -15.54 -8.94
N CYS A 212 0.45 -16.01 -7.71
CA CYS A 212 -0.60 -16.96 -7.39
C CYS A 212 -1.62 -16.35 -6.44
N ARG A 213 -2.73 -17.06 -6.21
CA ARG A 213 -3.77 -16.67 -5.24
C ARG A 213 -3.16 -16.39 -3.87
N TYR A 214 -3.31 -15.18 -3.35
CA TYR A 214 -2.63 -14.72 -2.14
C TYR A 214 -2.91 -15.61 -0.91
N TRP A 215 -4.08 -16.26 -0.82
CA TRP A 215 -4.44 -17.13 0.29
C TRP A 215 -3.84 -18.55 0.21
N HIS A 216 -3.15 -18.90 -0.88
CA HIS A 216 -2.43 -20.16 -1.07
C HIS A 216 -0.92 -19.91 -1.01
N LEU A 217 -0.39 -19.69 0.20
CA LEU A 217 1.03 -19.36 0.40
C LEU A 217 1.98 -20.43 -0.15
N GLU A 218 1.58 -21.72 -0.12
CA GLU A 218 2.35 -22.83 -0.67
C GLU A 218 2.48 -22.75 -2.20
N GLU A 219 1.46 -22.23 -2.89
CA GLU A 219 1.52 -22.00 -4.34
C GLU A 219 2.55 -20.89 -4.66
N THR A 220 2.52 -19.79 -3.92
CA THR A 220 3.50 -18.70 -4.06
C THR A 220 4.90 -19.17 -3.71
N GLN A 221 5.07 -19.99 -2.65
CA GLN A 221 6.36 -20.57 -2.29
C GLN A 221 6.94 -21.47 -3.40
N GLN A 222 6.10 -22.25 -4.09
CA GLN A 222 6.56 -23.06 -5.23
C GLN A 222 7.13 -22.18 -6.35
N VAL A 223 6.52 -21.02 -6.60
CA VAL A 223 6.98 -20.06 -7.59
C VAL A 223 8.30 -19.42 -7.15
N SER A 224 8.39 -18.94 -5.91
CA SER A 224 9.62 -18.37 -5.34
C SER A 224 10.77 -19.37 -5.39
N ALA A 225 10.56 -20.63 -5.02
CA ALA A 225 11.60 -21.67 -5.08
C ALA A 225 12.04 -22.02 -6.51
N ALA A 226 11.22 -21.76 -7.54
CA ALA A 226 11.51 -22.12 -8.92
C ALA A 226 12.18 -20.99 -9.73
N LEU A 227 12.11 -19.75 -9.27
CA LEU A 227 12.57 -18.55 -9.99
C LEU A 227 13.75 -17.91 -9.27
N SER A 228 14.48 -17.07 -9.97
CA SER A 228 15.61 -16.27 -9.43
C SER A 228 15.30 -14.79 -9.30
N ILE A 229 14.15 -14.35 -9.78
CA ILE A 229 13.63 -12.98 -9.57
C ILE A 229 12.89 -12.90 -8.23
N ASP A 230 12.87 -11.72 -7.62
CA ASP A 230 12.17 -11.50 -6.35
C ASP A 230 10.66 -11.71 -6.51
N ILE A 231 10.10 -12.65 -5.77
CA ILE A 231 8.66 -12.82 -5.62
C ILE A 231 8.17 -11.95 -4.49
N THR A 232 7.10 -11.18 -4.73
CA THR A 232 6.62 -10.19 -3.78
C THR A 232 5.11 -10.33 -3.58
N GLY A 233 4.59 -9.84 -2.45
CA GLY A 233 3.17 -9.91 -2.18
C GLY A 233 2.79 -9.70 -0.73
N GLY A 234 1.51 -9.98 -0.45
CA GLY A 234 0.91 -9.85 0.87
C GLY A 234 0.04 -8.62 1.05
N GLU A 235 -0.20 -7.83 0.00
CA GLU A 235 -1.04 -6.62 0.12
C GLU A 235 -2.43 -6.90 0.68
N GLN A 236 -2.99 -8.08 0.38
CA GLN A 236 -4.32 -8.47 0.85
C GLN A 236 -4.34 -9.05 2.27
N ASP A 237 -3.18 -9.42 2.82
CA ASP A 237 -3.09 -10.06 4.12
C ASP A 237 -3.20 -9.03 5.26
N TRP A 238 -4.10 -9.32 6.19
CA TRP A 238 -4.39 -8.49 7.35
C TRP A 238 -4.02 -9.16 8.69
N ASP A 239 -3.78 -10.45 8.69
CA ASP A 239 -3.52 -11.23 9.90
C ASP A 239 -2.03 -11.42 10.17
N LEU A 240 -1.59 -11.05 11.39
CA LEU A 240 -0.19 -11.15 11.79
C LEU A 240 0.34 -12.59 11.84
N ALA A 241 -0.52 -13.58 12.10
CA ALA A 241 -0.10 -14.98 12.08
C ALA A 241 0.15 -15.48 10.65
N THR A 242 -0.67 -15.04 9.70
CA THR A 242 -0.44 -15.30 8.27
C THR A 242 0.87 -14.67 7.81
N TRP A 243 1.16 -13.43 8.22
CA TRP A 243 2.43 -12.77 7.93
C TRP A 243 3.63 -13.52 8.51
N ALA A 244 3.54 -13.97 9.77
CA ALA A 244 4.60 -14.76 10.38
C ALA A 244 4.87 -16.04 9.59
N ARG A 245 3.81 -16.76 9.16
CA ARG A 245 3.92 -17.95 8.33
C ARG A 245 4.50 -17.64 6.95
N MET A 246 4.05 -16.61 6.27
CA MET A 246 4.56 -16.17 4.95
C MET A 246 6.07 -15.93 5.00
N ILE A 247 6.53 -15.23 6.04
CA ILE A 247 7.95 -14.91 6.25
C ILE A 247 8.75 -16.18 6.60
N GLU A 248 8.25 -17.02 7.51
CA GLU A 248 8.91 -18.25 7.95
C GLU A 248 9.13 -19.25 6.79
N MET A 249 8.09 -19.45 5.97
CA MET A 249 8.19 -20.35 4.83
C MET A 249 8.84 -19.74 3.58
N ARG A 250 9.25 -18.46 3.64
CA ARG A 250 9.81 -17.75 2.47
C ARG A 250 8.89 -17.85 1.25
N ALA A 251 7.59 -17.63 1.45
CA ALA A 251 6.65 -17.62 0.35
C ALA A 251 6.89 -16.44 -0.61
N VAL A 252 7.43 -15.34 -0.08
CA VAL A 252 7.88 -14.16 -0.84
C VAL A 252 9.30 -13.77 -0.45
N ASP A 253 9.99 -13.02 -1.31
CA ASP A 253 11.31 -12.45 -1.07
C ASP A 253 11.21 -11.04 -0.51
N ILE A 254 10.17 -10.28 -0.88
CA ILE A 254 9.87 -8.93 -0.42
C ILE A 254 8.42 -8.88 0.09
N VAL A 255 8.24 -8.38 1.31
CA VAL A 255 6.90 -8.22 1.90
C VAL A 255 6.27 -6.88 1.51
N GLN A 256 4.96 -6.90 1.17
CA GLN A 256 4.23 -5.72 0.69
C GLN A 256 2.95 -5.44 1.51
N PRO A 257 3.03 -5.23 2.84
CA PRO A 257 1.83 -4.95 3.63
C PRO A 257 1.21 -3.60 3.23
N ASP A 258 -0.12 -3.54 3.18
CA ASP A 258 -0.86 -2.28 3.02
C ASP A 258 -1.26 -1.72 4.40
N VAL A 259 -0.94 -0.45 4.67
CA VAL A 259 -1.20 0.19 5.98
C VAL A 259 -2.69 0.17 6.33
N MET A 260 -3.57 0.36 5.33
CA MET A 260 -5.01 0.39 5.57
C MET A 260 -5.60 -1.00 5.75
N TYR A 261 -5.07 -2.00 5.03
CA TYR A 261 -5.56 -3.38 5.12
C TYR A 261 -5.06 -4.07 6.40
N MET A 262 -3.85 -3.72 6.84
CA MET A 262 -3.27 -4.22 8.09
C MET A 262 -3.98 -3.71 9.36
N GLY A 263 -4.73 -2.63 9.28
CA GLY A 263 -5.35 -2.01 10.44
C GLY A 263 -4.51 -0.89 11.07
N GLY A 264 -3.65 -0.27 10.28
CA GLY A 264 -2.90 0.92 10.63
C GLY A 264 -1.39 0.73 10.69
N LEU A 265 -0.71 1.83 11.02
CA LEU A 265 0.73 1.95 11.00
C LEU A 265 1.42 1.01 12.02
N GLY A 266 0.86 0.92 13.24
CA GLY A 266 1.43 0.08 14.29
C GLY A 266 1.51 -1.40 13.92
N ARG A 267 0.45 -1.95 13.30
CA ARG A 267 0.42 -3.34 12.84
C ARG A 267 1.33 -3.56 11.62
N THR A 268 1.40 -2.61 10.70
CA THR A 268 2.31 -2.66 9.54
C THR A 268 3.77 -2.62 9.98
N LEU A 269 4.11 -1.83 10.99
CA LEU A 269 5.45 -1.85 11.61
C LEU A 269 5.81 -3.20 12.23
N LYS A 270 4.84 -3.94 12.81
CA LYS A 270 5.09 -5.30 13.30
C LYS A 270 5.50 -6.23 12.16
N VAL A 271 4.83 -6.15 11.00
CA VAL A 271 5.21 -6.92 9.80
C VAL A 271 6.60 -6.52 9.31
N ALA A 272 6.88 -5.22 9.15
CA ALA A 272 8.20 -4.74 8.72
C ALA A 272 9.33 -5.23 9.63
N ARG A 273 9.10 -5.25 10.96
CA ARG A 273 10.06 -5.76 11.96
C ARG A 273 10.27 -7.28 11.85
N MET A 274 9.19 -8.06 11.65
CA MET A 274 9.30 -9.50 11.42
C MET A 274 10.12 -9.80 10.15
N ALA A 275 9.85 -9.08 9.06
CA ALA A 275 10.58 -9.18 7.81
C ALA A 275 12.07 -8.79 7.99
N ALA A 276 12.35 -7.68 8.70
CA ALA A 276 13.72 -7.24 9.00
C ALA A 276 14.51 -8.30 9.80
N ALA A 277 13.88 -8.93 10.79
CA ALA A 277 14.49 -10.00 11.58
C ALA A 277 14.81 -11.25 10.72
N ALA A 278 14.06 -11.46 9.64
CA ALA A 278 14.29 -12.53 8.66
C ALA A 278 15.21 -12.08 7.51
N GLY A 279 15.73 -10.86 7.51
CA GLY A 279 16.58 -10.31 6.45
C GLY A 279 15.83 -10.01 5.15
N MET A 280 14.52 -9.77 5.22
CA MET A 280 13.67 -9.49 4.06
C MET A 280 13.37 -8.00 3.94
N PRO A 281 13.43 -7.42 2.72
CA PRO A 281 12.96 -6.07 2.46
C PRO A 281 11.44 -5.93 2.66
N CYS A 282 11.01 -4.71 2.97
CA CYS A 282 9.60 -4.33 3.06
C CYS A 282 9.33 -3.15 2.12
N THR A 283 8.45 -3.37 1.16
CA THR A 283 7.97 -2.35 0.21
C THR A 283 6.45 -2.29 0.32
N PRO A 284 5.90 -1.51 1.26
CA PRO A 284 4.46 -1.48 1.49
C PRO A 284 3.68 -1.08 0.24
N HIS A 285 2.54 -1.74 0.04
CA HIS A 285 1.61 -1.48 -1.05
C HIS A 285 0.93 -0.11 -0.91
N SER A 286 0.74 0.60 -2.02
CA SER A 286 -0.06 1.84 -2.07
C SER A 286 -0.58 2.14 -3.49
N ALA A 287 -1.67 1.49 -3.89
CA ALA A 287 -2.19 1.53 -5.26
C ALA A 287 -2.92 2.82 -5.67
N ASN A 288 -3.11 3.79 -4.79
CA ASN A 288 -3.85 5.03 -5.10
C ASN A 288 -3.32 6.22 -4.31
N LEU A 289 -3.56 7.43 -4.83
CA LEU A 289 -3.06 8.69 -4.26
C LEU A 289 -3.99 9.25 -3.16
N SER A 290 -4.45 8.39 -2.24
CA SER A 290 -5.12 8.79 -1.01
C SER A 290 -4.13 8.81 0.17
N LEU A 291 -4.63 8.95 1.40
CA LEU A 291 -3.77 9.00 2.60
C LEU A 291 -2.94 7.71 2.78
N VAL A 292 -3.30 6.58 2.14
CA VAL A 292 -2.50 5.34 2.18
C VAL A 292 -1.09 5.57 1.67
N THR A 293 -0.92 6.27 0.55
CA THR A 293 0.40 6.58 -0.01
C THR A 293 1.19 7.48 0.95
N MET A 294 0.55 8.45 1.58
CA MET A 294 1.20 9.31 2.58
C MET A 294 1.67 8.51 3.80
N CYS A 295 0.82 7.63 4.34
CA CYS A 295 1.20 6.74 5.44
C CYS A 295 2.38 5.83 5.05
N THR A 296 2.36 5.29 3.83
CA THR A 296 3.43 4.47 3.26
C THR A 296 4.74 5.24 3.12
N MET A 297 4.69 6.51 2.69
CA MET A 297 5.87 7.38 2.61
C MET A 297 6.53 7.57 3.98
N HIS A 298 5.75 7.91 5.01
CA HIS A 298 6.27 8.06 6.37
C HIS A 298 6.83 6.74 6.94
N LEU A 299 6.18 5.63 6.64
CA LEU A 299 6.64 4.30 7.05
C LEU A 299 7.99 3.95 6.40
N LEU A 300 8.10 4.09 5.07
CA LEU A 300 9.35 3.82 4.33
C LEU A 300 10.51 4.70 4.80
N GLY A 301 10.24 5.95 5.16
CA GLY A 301 11.26 6.85 5.72
C GLY A 301 11.79 6.46 7.09
N ALA A 302 11.18 5.45 7.76
CA ALA A 302 11.49 5.10 9.15
C ALA A 302 11.91 3.64 9.35
N ILE A 303 11.53 2.69 8.48
CA ILE A 303 11.88 1.28 8.65
C ILE A 303 13.28 0.97 8.13
N PRO A 304 14.06 0.12 8.85
CA PRO A 304 15.45 -0.16 8.48
C PRO A 304 15.61 -1.04 7.24
N ASN A 305 14.59 -1.82 6.91
CA ASN A 305 14.53 -2.74 5.78
C ASN A 305 13.64 -2.23 4.65
N ALA A 306 13.51 -0.91 4.50
CA ALA A 306 12.77 -0.31 3.40
C ALA A 306 13.30 -0.81 2.05
N GLY A 307 12.39 -1.18 1.16
CA GLY A 307 12.71 -1.45 -0.23
C GLY A 307 13.20 -0.19 -0.96
N LYS A 308 13.74 -0.36 -2.15
CA LYS A 308 14.39 0.72 -2.90
C LYS A 308 13.41 1.80 -3.37
N TYR A 309 12.15 1.45 -3.60
CA TYR A 309 11.16 2.32 -4.21
C TYR A 309 9.85 2.35 -3.41
N LEU A 310 9.21 3.50 -3.44
CA LEU A 310 7.80 3.67 -3.09
C LEU A 310 6.92 3.26 -4.28
N GLU A 311 5.85 2.53 -4.05
CA GLU A 311 4.79 2.40 -5.05
C GLU A 311 4.06 3.73 -5.24
N LEU A 312 4.00 4.23 -6.47
CA LEU A 312 3.24 5.42 -6.80
C LEU A 312 2.32 5.17 -8.01
N SER A 313 1.03 5.17 -7.76
CA SER A 313 0.04 5.05 -8.84
C SER A 313 0.19 6.20 -9.83
N ILE A 314 0.18 5.85 -11.13
CA ILE A 314 0.22 6.81 -12.23
C ILE A 314 -1.15 7.02 -12.87
N GLU A 315 -2.20 6.50 -12.24
CA GLU A 315 -3.55 6.64 -12.73
C GLU A 315 -4.12 8.01 -12.36
N GLY A 316 -4.77 8.64 -13.34
CA GLY A 316 -5.46 9.91 -13.16
C GLY A 316 -6.95 9.76 -12.89
N GLY A 317 -7.67 10.87 -12.98
CA GLY A 317 -9.12 10.92 -12.77
C GLY A 317 -9.95 10.13 -13.80
N ASP A 318 -9.34 9.69 -14.91
CA ASP A 318 -9.96 8.76 -15.86
C ASP A 318 -10.11 7.34 -15.29
N TYR A 319 -9.25 6.97 -14.35
CA TYR A 319 -9.25 5.66 -13.69
C TYR A 319 -9.73 5.74 -12.24
N TYR A 320 -9.27 6.75 -11.50
CA TYR A 320 -9.63 7.02 -10.11
C TYR A 320 -10.27 8.41 -9.96
N PRO A 321 -11.50 8.65 -10.47
CA PRO A 321 -12.13 9.97 -10.39
C PRO A 321 -12.35 10.46 -8.95
N TRP A 322 -12.45 9.56 -7.99
CA TRP A 322 -12.67 9.85 -6.59
C TRP A 322 -11.42 10.38 -5.86
N GLN A 323 -10.22 10.22 -6.42
CA GLN A 323 -8.99 10.71 -5.76
C GLN A 323 -8.68 12.17 -6.06
N ASP A 324 -9.32 12.77 -7.07
CA ASP A 324 -9.10 14.15 -7.43
C ASP A 324 -9.58 15.09 -6.32
N GLY A 325 -8.72 16.01 -5.89
CA GLY A 325 -9.07 17.01 -4.91
C GLY A 325 -9.18 16.52 -3.45
N LEU A 326 -8.74 15.32 -3.11
CA LEU A 326 -8.70 14.83 -1.72
C LEU A 326 -7.87 15.73 -0.79
N PHE A 327 -6.83 16.35 -1.33
CA PHE A 327 -5.90 17.21 -0.58
C PHE A 327 -5.84 18.60 -1.17
N LEU A 328 -5.50 19.59 -0.33
CA LEU A 328 -5.09 20.92 -0.82
C LEU A 328 -3.65 20.83 -1.31
N GLY A 329 -3.42 21.24 -2.55
CA GLY A 329 -2.12 21.13 -3.22
C GLY A 329 -1.88 19.76 -3.84
N ASP A 330 -0.62 19.47 -4.17
CA ASP A 330 -0.18 18.18 -4.74
C ASP A 330 0.88 17.56 -3.83
N PRO A 331 0.47 16.73 -2.85
CA PRO A 331 1.41 16.12 -1.91
C PRO A 331 2.24 14.99 -2.54
N TYR A 332 1.92 14.57 -3.75
CA TYR A 332 2.58 13.47 -4.47
C TYR A 332 3.35 13.93 -5.71
N ALA A 333 3.67 15.23 -5.77
CA ALA A 333 4.46 15.79 -6.86
C ALA A 333 5.78 15.05 -7.04
N VAL A 334 6.04 14.57 -8.27
CA VAL A 334 7.26 13.84 -8.63
C VAL A 334 8.27 14.76 -9.29
N ALA A 335 9.51 14.73 -8.81
CA ALA A 335 10.63 15.41 -9.41
C ALA A 335 11.86 14.48 -9.40
N GLY A 336 12.47 14.25 -10.57
CA GLY A 336 13.64 13.39 -10.70
C GLY A 336 13.38 11.94 -10.21
N GLY A 337 12.16 11.42 -10.42
CA GLY A 337 11.74 10.09 -9.98
C GLY A 337 11.53 9.95 -8.47
N CYS A 338 11.46 11.07 -7.74
CA CYS A 338 11.27 11.07 -6.29
C CYS A 338 10.03 11.87 -5.89
N VAL A 339 9.40 11.45 -4.80
CA VAL A 339 8.42 12.21 -4.01
C VAL A 339 9.04 12.62 -2.68
N GLN A 340 8.48 13.65 -2.03
CA GLN A 340 9.03 14.16 -0.76
C GLN A 340 8.16 13.76 0.41
N ILE A 341 8.73 13.10 1.43
CA ILE A 341 8.06 12.96 2.73
C ILE A 341 7.91 14.36 3.33
N PRO A 342 6.67 14.80 3.66
CA PRO A 342 6.46 16.12 4.25
C PRO A 342 7.20 16.30 5.58
N ALA A 343 7.68 17.53 5.83
CA ALA A 343 8.31 17.91 7.08
C ALA A 343 7.35 18.61 8.06
N SER A 344 6.12 18.88 7.65
CA SER A 344 5.09 19.49 8.50
C SER A 344 4.53 18.48 9.50
N PRO A 345 4.01 18.93 10.67
CA PRO A 345 3.45 18.05 11.70
C PRO A 345 2.38 17.09 11.18
N GLY A 346 2.27 15.94 11.82
CA GLY A 346 1.32 14.88 11.46
C GLY A 346 1.69 14.23 10.13
N TRP A 347 0.71 14.01 9.26
CA TRP A 347 0.94 13.53 7.90
C TRP A 347 1.50 14.62 6.96
N GLY A 348 1.51 15.88 7.41
CA GLY A 348 2.02 16.99 6.64
C GLY A 348 1.18 17.41 5.43
N VAL A 349 -0.06 16.95 5.37
CA VAL A 349 -1.03 17.26 4.31
C VAL A 349 -2.30 17.87 4.88
N THR A 350 -3.01 18.63 4.08
CA THR A 350 -4.32 19.16 4.45
C THR A 350 -5.40 18.47 3.63
N ILE A 351 -6.29 17.74 4.30
CA ILE A 351 -7.45 17.13 3.64
C ILE A 351 -8.38 18.25 3.19
N ASN A 352 -8.84 18.18 1.94
CA ASN A 352 -9.77 19.15 1.40
C ASN A 352 -11.15 18.93 2.06
N PRO A 353 -11.77 19.94 2.66
CA PRO A 353 -13.08 19.79 3.32
C PRO A 353 -14.26 19.63 2.35
N ALA A 354 -14.04 19.81 1.05
CA ALA A 354 -15.08 19.77 0.02
C ALA A 354 -15.12 18.50 -0.86
N PRO A 355 -14.30 17.44 -0.68
CA PRO A 355 -14.40 16.26 -1.52
C PRO A 355 -15.49 15.31 -0.97
N THR A 356 -16.70 15.46 -1.42
CA THR A 356 -17.74 14.41 -1.28
C THR A 356 -18.80 14.60 -2.34
#